data_fa9f0848590fc7d7c30affc93a089d4b
#
_entry.id   fa9f0848590fc7d7c30affc93a089d4b
#
_cell.length_a   1.000
_cell.length_b   1.000
_cell.length_c   1.000
_cell.angle_alpha   90.00
_cell.angle_beta   90.00
_cell.angle_gamma   90.00
#
_symmetry.space_group_name_H-M   'P 1'
#
loop_
_entity.id
_entity.type
_entity.pdbx_description
1 polymer ?
#
loop_
_entity_poly.entity_id
_entity_poly.type
_entity_poly.pdbx_seq_one_letter_code
_entity_poly.pdbx_strand_id
1 'polypeptide(L)'
;MTEAQIQLQNALTTTFLANLAFLSEFDNKLYHRVDELSRMIENNTYKEKYHLEFIMEDGDFDIYDVVNDKYLYNKKPKKFNSDLVREVEFDNKNSILNLGSHFLIKDKYKITKDRFECESKLDFLRLTLADIQEYTDITKEYFDNQNKRSLKKIDKFIFLGTLLGRHIPKIAKKVNAKAYLILEKNLEIFRLSLFTVDYTVLARNGAIFSVMEDSKTQNESIFDFLCVEKIYNYLIKISSTNVNISSYIDMILTNLSLLEPTAYDYNRRLYSSLNRTTQVLGNQYKIILFNKLRRNCNYFKDKPILYIAAGPSLDENLEWIKENQSKFFIVTIGATYKKLTENS
;
A
#
# COMPACT_ATOMS: atom_id res chain seq x y z
N MET A 1 5.14 -7.10 -47.06
CA MET A 1 5.84 -6.69 -45.80
C MET A 1 7.33 -6.60 -46.11
N THR A 2 7.98 -5.57 -45.65
CA THR A 2 9.44 -5.44 -45.71
C THR A 2 10.09 -6.39 -44.68
N GLU A 3 11.36 -6.75 -44.90
CA GLU A 3 12.13 -7.59 -43.99
C GLU A 3 12.17 -7.01 -42.58
N ALA A 4 12.29 -5.69 -42.44
CA ALA A 4 12.24 -4.96 -41.16
C ALA A 4 10.86 -5.11 -40.45
N GLN A 5 9.77 -5.09 -41.21
CA GLN A 5 8.43 -5.31 -40.62
C GLN A 5 8.28 -6.74 -40.11
N ILE A 6 8.81 -7.74 -40.82
CA ILE A 6 8.77 -9.14 -40.38
C ILE A 6 9.60 -9.32 -39.11
N GLN A 7 10.80 -8.74 -39.05
CA GLN A 7 11.66 -8.81 -37.87
C GLN A 7 10.99 -8.16 -36.66
N LEU A 8 10.36 -7.00 -36.86
CA LEU A 8 9.63 -6.29 -35.80
C LEU A 8 8.44 -7.13 -35.28
N GLN A 9 7.65 -7.71 -36.17
CA GLN A 9 6.52 -8.56 -35.81
C GLN A 9 7.01 -9.79 -35.04
N ASN A 10 8.08 -10.44 -35.47
CA ASN A 10 8.66 -11.59 -34.78
C ASN A 10 9.15 -11.21 -33.37
N ALA A 11 9.79 -10.05 -33.22
CA ALA A 11 10.22 -9.57 -31.90
C ALA A 11 9.05 -9.33 -30.95
N LEU A 12 7.96 -8.69 -31.42
CA LEU A 12 6.76 -8.48 -30.64
C LEU A 12 6.11 -9.80 -30.22
N THR A 13 5.97 -10.75 -31.15
CA THR A 13 5.39 -12.07 -30.89
C THR A 13 6.25 -12.85 -29.88
N THR A 14 7.57 -12.82 -30.03
CA THR A 14 8.49 -13.48 -29.08
C THR A 14 8.35 -12.90 -27.67
N THR A 15 8.27 -11.59 -27.53
CA THR A 15 8.06 -10.92 -26.25
C THR A 15 6.72 -11.31 -25.65
N PHE A 16 5.66 -11.34 -26.44
CA PHE A 16 4.34 -11.75 -25.99
C PHE A 16 4.32 -13.19 -25.46
N LEU A 17 4.89 -14.12 -26.22
CA LEU A 17 4.96 -15.54 -25.82
C LEU A 17 5.79 -15.74 -24.54
N ALA A 18 6.89 -15.02 -24.40
CA ALA A 18 7.70 -15.06 -23.19
C ALA A 18 6.90 -14.56 -21.96
N ASN A 19 6.15 -13.48 -22.13
CA ASN A 19 5.28 -12.97 -21.06
C ASN A 19 4.12 -13.93 -20.73
N LEU A 20 3.53 -14.61 -21.73
CA LEU A 20 2.51 -15.61 -21.48
C LEU A 20 3.07 -16.80 -20.69
N ALA A 21 4.24 -17.30 -21.07
CA ALA A 21 4.93 -18.35 -20.34
C ALA A 21 5.22 -17.93 -18.89
N PHE A 22 5.68 -16.71 -18.69
CA PHE A 22 5.88 -16.14 -17.36
C PHE A 22 4.57 -16.08 -16.56
N LEU A 23 3.50 -15.52 -17.13
CA LEU A 23 2.21 -15.40 -16.44
C LEU A 23 1.61 -16.76 -16.09
N SER A 24 1.81 -17.79 -16.93
CA SER A 24 1.29 -19.14 -16.65
C SER A 24 1.85 -19.73 -15.35
N GLU A 25 3.07 -19.36 -14.98
CA GLU A 25 3.72 -19.80 -13.73
C GLU A 25 3.49 -18.82 -12.58
N PHE A 26 3.42 -17.52 -12.87
CA PHE A 26 3.41 -16.46 -11.88
C PHE A 26 2.00 -16.05 -11.44
N ASP A 27 1.07 -15.90 -12.38
CA ASP A 27 -0.35 -15.58 -12.16
C ASP A 27 -1.22 -16.34 -13.17
N ASN A 28 -1.51 -17.58 -12.87
CA ASN A 28 -2.25 -18.48 -13.75
C ASN A 28 -3.67 -17.96 -14.07
N LYS A 29 -4.32 -17.25 -13.14
CA LYS A 29 -5.65 -16.64 -13.38
C LYS A 29 -5.57 -15.55 -14.44
N LEU A 30 -4.60 -14.65 -14.33
CA LEU A 30 -4.38 -13.59 -15.30
C LEU A 30 -3.94 -14.16 -16.66
N TYR A 31 -3.09 -15.19 -16.66
CA TYR A 31 -2.71 -15.93 -17.87
C TYR A 31 -3.95 -16.41 -18.63
N HIS A 32 -4.86 -17.15 -17.99
CA HIS A 32 -6.06 -17.67 -18.66
C HIS A 32 -6.93 -16.58 -19.23
N ARG A 33 -7.09 -15.46 -18.56
CA ARG A 33 -7.87 -14.32 -19.07
C ARG A 33 -7.24 -13.69 -20.31
N VAL A 34 -5.92 -13.53 -20.31
CA VAL A 34 -5.19 -12.98 -21.47
C VAL A 34 -5.19 -13.94 -22.64
N ASP A 35 -5.00 -15.24 -22.39
CA ASP A 35 -5.01 -16.30 -23.40
C ASP A 35 -6.41 -16.43 -24.04
N GLU A 36 -7.48 -16.44 -23.23
CA GLU A 36 -8.85 -16.48 -23.70
C GLU A 36 -9.17 -15.28 -24.59
N LEU A 37 -8.85 -14.05 -24.13
CA LEU A 37 -9.02 -12.84 -24.94
C LEU A 37 -8.25 -12.92 -26.26
N SER A 38 -7.02 -13.42 -26.22
CA SER A 38 -6.21 -13.58 -27.45
C SER A 38 -6.83 -14.54 -28.45
N ARG A 39 -7.34 -15.69 -27.97
CA ARG A 39 -8.06 -16.65 -28.83
C ARG A 39 -9.36 -16.06 -29.39
N MET A 40 -10.09 -15.29 -28.61
CA MET A 40 -11.32 -14.62 -29.06
C MET A 40 -11.03 -13.62 -30.18
N ILE A 41 -9.92 -12.90 -30.09
CA ILE A 41 -9.45 -11.96 -31.13
C ILE A 41 -9.03 -12.73 -32.39
N GLU A 42 -8.21 -13.77 -32.24
CA GLU A 42 -7.75 -14.61 -33.37
C GLU A 42 -8.91 -15.28 -34.12
N ASN A 43 -9.93 -15.72 -33.40
CA ASN A 43 -11.13 -16.35 -33.96
C ASN A 43 -12.19 -15.34 -34.43
N ASN A 44 -11.90 -14.03 -34.38
CA ASN A 44 -12.84 -12.95 -34.74
C ASN A 44 -14.19 -12.98 -33.96
N THR A 45 -14.16 -13.55 -32.75
CA THR A 45 -15.34 -13.56 -31.84
C THR A 45 -15.35 -12.36 -30.89
N TYR A 46 -14.24 -11.63 -30.82
CA TYR A 46 -14.10 -10.37 -30.08
C TYR A 46 -13.61 -9.27 -31.01
N LYS A 47 -14.31 -8.15 -31.00
CA LYS A 47 -13.91 -6.96 -31.77
C LYS A 47 -13.01 -6.08 -30.91
N GLU A 48 -11.75 -5.98 -31.30
CA GLU A 48 -10.77 -5.16 -30.59
C GLU A 48 -11.17 -3.69 -30.56
N LYS A 49 -11.03 -3.08 -29.39
CA LYS A 49 -11.26 -1.64 -29.16
C LYS A 49 -9.96 -0.85 -29.23
N TYR A 50 -8.85 -1.52 -29.10
CA TYR A 50 -7.52 -0.92 -29.07
C TYR A 50 -6.59 -1.66 -30.01
N HIS A 51 -5.87 -0.92 -30.85
CA HIS A 51 -4.89 -1.47 -31.79
C HIS A 51 -3.48 -0.94 -31.50
N LEU A 52 -2.50 -1.79 -31.72
CA LEU A 52 -1.10 -1.41 -31.66
C LEU A 52 -0.70 -0.83 -33.02
N GLU A 53 -0.36 0.45 -33.07
CA GLU A 53 0.06 1.13 -34.30
C GLU A 53 1.47 1.68 -34.18
N PHE A 54 2.27 1.49 -35.23
CA PHE A 54 3.63 2.04 -35.31
C PHE A 54 3.59 3.47 -35.84
N ILE A 55 4.10 4.40 -35.04
CA ILE A 55 4.20 5.82 -35.39
C ILE A 55 5.56 6.09 -36.03
N MET A 56 5.57 6.29 -37.31
CA MET A 56 6.83 6.47 -38.09
C MET A 56 7.65 7.67 -37.62
N GLU A 57 6.98 8.78 -37.31
CA GLU A 57 7.62 10.03 -36.87
C GLU A 57 8.30 9.90 -35.50
N ASP A 58 7.73 9.11 -34.59
CA ASP A 58 8.30 8.87 -33.26
C ASP A 58 9.19 7.62 -33.24
N GLY A 59 9.03 6.74 -34.23
CA GLY A 59 9.77 5.46 -34.33
C GLY A 59 9.47 4.52 -33.17
N ASP A 60 8.21 4.51 -32.69
CA ASP A 60 7.72 3.68 -31.60
C ASP A 60 6.23 3.38 -31.79
N PHE A 61 5.68 2.50 -30.96
CA PHE A 61 4.26 2.11 -30.99
C PHE A 61 3.39 3.00 -30.12
N ASP A 62 2.19 3.28 -30.61
CA ASP A 62 1.09 3.91 -29.87
C ASP A 62 -0.11 2.96 -29.80
N ILE A 63 -1.07 3.23 -28.93
CA ILE A 63 -2.36 2.55 -28.85
C ILE A 63 -3.40 3.44 -29.50
N TYR A 64 -4.01 2.94 -30.55
CA TYR A 64 -5.16 3.58 -31.19
C TYR A 64 -6.45 3.08 -30.58
N ASP A 65 -7.21 3.98 -29.98
CA ASP A 65 -8.56 3.73 -29.42
C ASP A 65 -9.59 3.87 -30.54
N VAL A 66 -10.07 2.74 -31.03
CA VAL A 66 -11.01 2.65 -32.16
C VAL A 66 -12.37 3.28 -31.83
N VAL A 67 -12.77 3.21 -30.55
CA VAL A 67 -14.10 3.72 -30.13
C VAL A 67 -14.10 5.24 -30.07
N ASN A 68 -13.01 5.85 -29.61
CA ASN A 68 -12.90 7.28 -29.41
C ASN A 68 -12.08 7.99 -30.50
N ASP A 69 -11.65 7.27 -31.54
CA ASP A 69 -10.86 7.76 -32.67
C ASP A 69 -9.66 8.62 -32.22
N LYS A 70 -8.83 8.06 -31.33
CA LYS A 70 -7.68 8.80 -30.77
C LYS A 70 -6.51 7.89 -30.41
N TYR A 71 -5.33 8.47 -30.42
CA TYR A 71 -4.12 7.83 -29.92
C TYR A 71 -3.90 8.12 -28.44
N LEU A 72 -3.64 7.08 -27.64
CA LEU A 72 -3.51 7.24 -26.20
C LEU A 72 -2.23 7.98 -25.78
N TYR A 73 -1.18 7.91 -26.58
CA TYR A 73 0.07 8.67 -26.39
C TYR A 73 0.14 9.95 -27.25
N ASN A 74 -0.96 10.32 -27.93
CA ASN A 74 -0.98 11.45 -28.85
C ASN A 74 0.14 11.41 -29.90
N LYS A 75 0.46 10.24 -30.43
CA LYS A 75 1.55 9.97 -31.40
C LYS A 75 2.96 10.33 -30.92
N LYS A 76 3.18 10.40 -29.60
CA LYS A 76 4.46 10.75 -28.99
C LYS A 76 4.83 9.77 -27.85
N PRO A 77 4.83 8.45 -28.11
CA PRO A 77 5.05 7.46 -27.06
C PRO A 77 6.42 7.57 -26.39
N LYS A 78 7.50 7.88 -27.13
CA LYS A 78 8.83 8.04 -26.52
C LYS A 78 8.88 9.17 -25.52
N LYS A 79 8.33 10.32 -25.91
CA LYS A 79 8.28 11.50 -25.01
C LYS A 79 7.46 11.18 -23.77
N PHE A 80 6.27 10.63 -23.93
CA PHE A 80 5.37 10.29 -22.84
C PHE A 80 6.05 9.35 -21.83
N ASN A 81 6.63 8.25 -22.29
CA ASN A 81 7.34 7.30 -21.43
C ASN A 81 8.56 7.93 -20.74
N SER A 82 9.28 8.82 -21.42
CA SER A 82 10.43 9.54 -20.86
C SER A 82 9.99 10.52 -19.75
N ASP A 83 8.87 11.20 -19.96
CA ASP A 83 8.32 12.12 -18.98
C ASP A 83 7.89 11.36 -17.70
N LEU A 84 7.20 10.23 -17.82
CA LEU A 84 6.86 9.37 -16.68
C LEU A 84 8.11 8.93 -15.88
N VAL A 85 9.18 8.55 -16.57
CA VAL A 85 10.43 8.15 -15.91
C VAL A 85 11.09 9.34 -15.20
N ARG A 86 11.02 10.54 -15.80
CA ARG A 86 11.60 11.75 -15.23
C ARG A 86 10.84 12.23 -14.00
N GLU A 87 9.51 12.12 -13.99
CA GLU A 87 8.64 12.52 -12.87
C GLU A 87 8.87 11.70 -11.59
N VAL A 88 9.43 10.52 -11.71
CA VAL A 88 9.75 9.70 -10.53
C VAL A 88 11.04 10.21 -9.90
N GLU A 89 10.90 11.02 -8.87
CA GLU A 89 12.00 11.53 -8.05
C GLU A 89 12.03 10.85 -6.67
N PHE A 90 13.19 10.88 -6.02
CA PHE A 90 13.36 10.38 -4.64
C PHE A 90 12.94 11.44 -3.63
N ASP A 91 11.68 11.82 -3.70
CA ASP A 91 10.99 12.73 -2.82
C ASP A 91 9.63 12.14 -2.42
N ASN A 92 8.83 12.87 -1.68
CA ASN A 92 7.49 12.41 -1.30
C ASN A 92 6.38 12.84 -2.26
N LYS A 93 6.67 13.51 -3.37
CA LYS A 93 5.67 13.80 -4.40
C LYS A 93 5.15 12.49 -5.00
N ASN A 94 3.91 12.50 -5.47
CA ASN A 94 3.25 11.31 -6.02
C ASN A 94 3.38 10.09 -5.11
N SER A 95 3.16 10.29 -3.83
CA SER A 95 3.16 9.25 -2.80
C SER A 95 1.86 9.24 -2.01
N ILE A 96 1.61 8.18 -1.26
CA ILE A 96 0.44 8.06 -0.37
C ILE A 96 0.38 9.23 0.64
N LEU A 97 1.51 9.75 1.11
CA LEU A 97 1.52 10.92 1.99
C LEU A 97 0.90 12.16 1.32
N ASN A 98 1.19 12.39 0.04
CA ASN A 98 0.57 13.49 -0.70
C ASN A 98 -0.89 13.22 -1.03
N LEU A 99 -1.23 11.97 -1.35
CA LEU A 99 -2.62 11.57 -1.61
C LEU A 99 -3.45 11.61 -0.33
N GLY A 100 -2.85 11.33 0.82
CA GLY A 100 -3.47 11.49 2.13
C GLY A 100 -4.01 12.89 2.39
N SER A 101 -3.49 13.92 1.69
CA SER A 101 -4.07 15.26 1.72
C SER A 101 -5.49 15.35 1.13
N HIS A 102 -5.92 14.39 0.33
CA HIS A 102 -7.30 14.26 -0.12
C HIS A 102 -8.23 13.72 0.96
N PHE A 103 -7.69 12.97 1.94
CA PHE A 103 -8.44 12.41 3.07
C PHE A 103 -8.24 13.19 4.36
N LEU A 104 -7.12 13.91 4.49
CA LEU A 104 -6.95 14.90 5.53
C LEU A 104 -7.94 16.02 5.19
N ILE A 105 -9.04 15.91 5.80
CA ILE A 105 -10.20 16.75 5.77
C ILE A 105 -9.73 18.20 5.68
N LYS A 106 -10.11 18.87 4.59
CA LYS A 106 -9.74 20.25 4.31
C LYS A 106 -10.29 21.22 5.37
N ASP A 107 -11.32 20.81 6.09
CA ASP A 107 -11.98 21.65 7.10
C ASP A 107 -11.57 21.21 8.50
N LYS A 108 -11.08 22.15 9.28
CA LYS A 108 -10.85 21.94 10.72
C LYS A 108 -12.17 21.52 11.34
N TYR A 109 -12.25 20.27 11.84
CA TYR A 109 -13.46 19.81 12.52
C TYR A 109 -13.64 20.62 13.79
N LYS A 110 -14.61 21.49 13.79
CA LYS A 110 -15.13 22.07 15.03
C LYS A 110 -16.22 21.15 15.54
N ILE A 111 -16.01 20.58 16.71
CA ILE A 111 -17.04 19.86 17.41
C ILE A 111 -17.97 20.92 17.99
N THR A 112 -19.22 20.92 17.51
CA THR A 112 -20.27 21.82 17.99
C THR A 112 -21.12 21.18 19.08
N LYS A 113 -21.00 19.84 19.27
CA LYS A 113 -21.72 19.08 20.28
C LYS A 113 -20.83 18.77 21.47
N ASP A 114 -21.45 18.71 22.67
CA ASP A 114 -20.78 18.18 23.85
C ASP A 114 -20.34 16.73 23.59
N ARG A 115 -19.17 16.36 24.13
CA ARG A 115 -18.63 14.99 24.00
C ARG A 115 -19.59 13.92 24.52
N PHE A 116 -20.38 14.24 25.52
CA PHE A 116 -21.37 13.35 26.12
C PHE A 116 -22.67 13.23 25.31
N GLU A 117 -22.89 14.13 24.33
CA GLU A 117 -24.08 14.12 23.49
C GLU A 117 -23.83 13.42 22.13
N CYS A 118 -22.63 12.84 21.94
CA CYS A 118 -22.25 12.14 20.72
C CYS A 118 -22.76 10.70 20.75
N GLU A 119 -23.78 10.41 19.97
CA GLU A 119 -24.42 9.08 19.93
C GLU A 119 -24.13 8.31 18.64
N SER A 120 -23.80 9.01 17.56
CA SER A 120 -23.59 8.38 16.25
C SER A 120 -22.14 7.95 16.02
N LYS A 121 -21.92 6.90 15.21
CA LYS A 121 -20.56 6.52 14.75
C LYS A 121 -19.83 7.68 14.06
N LEU A 122 -20.58 8.55 13.38
CA LEU A 122 -20.03 9.72 12.70
C LEU A 122 -19.56 10.77 13.70
N ASP A 123 -20.28 10.98 14.79
CA ASP A 123 -19.90 11.91 15.85
C ASP A 123 -18.62 11.43 16.54
N PHE A 124 -18.52 10.13 16.87
CA PHE A 124 -17.30 9.54 17.42
C PHE A 124 -16.09 9.67 16.47
N LEU A 125 -16.31 9.47 15.17
CA LEU A 125 -15.26 9.69 14.18
C LEU A 125 -14.79 11.15 14.15
N ARG A 126 -15.73 12.10 14.16
CA ARG A 126 -15.43 13.54 14.19
C ARG A 126 -14.69 13.94 15.45
N LEU A 127 -15.10 13.42 16.61
CA LEU A 127 -14.40 13.60 17.87
C LEU A 127 -12.96 13.10 17.79
N THR A 128 -12.77 11.88 17.31
CA THR A 128 -11.45 11.29 17.16
C THR A 128 -10.57 12.14 16.24
N LEU A 129 -11.12 12.59 15.11
CA LEU A 129 -10.40 13.43 14.16
C LEU A 129 -10.04 14.79 14.75
N ALA A 130 -10.93 15.40 15.52
CA ALA A 130 -10.65 16.66 16.19
C ALA A 130 -9.59 16.52 17.29
N ASP A 131 -9.64 15.44 18.07
CA ASP A 131 -8.68 15.18 19.14
C ASP A 131 -7.26 14.87 18.61
N ILE A 132 -7.14 14.28 17.41
CA ILE A 132 -5.84 13.99 16.79
C ILE A 132 -5.36 15.11 15.87
N GLN A 133 -6.15 16.17 15.66
CA GLN A 133 -5.85 17.19 14.64
C GLN A 133 -4.55 17.95 14.93
N GLU A 134 -4.35 18.38 16.15
CA GLU A 134 -3.10 19.07 16.54
C GLU A 134 -1.88 18.19 16.24
N TYR A 135 -2.01 16.91 16.52
CA TYR A 135 -0.94 15.95 16.27
C TYR A 135 -0.74 15.69 14.78
N THR A 136 -1.82 15.59 14.00
CA THR A 136 -1.75 15.47 12.53
C THR A 136 -1.16 16.73 11.90
N ASP A 137 -1.47 17.89 12.41
CA ASP A 137 -0.90 19.16 11.93
C ASP A 137 0.62 19.21 12.18
N ILE A 138 1.09 18.86 13.38
CA ILE A 138 2.53 18.78 13.69
C ILE A 138 3.23 17.73 12.82
N THR A 139 2.61 16.57 12.64
CA THR A 139 3.18 15.50 11.82
C THR A 139 3.23 15.91 10.35
N LYS A 140 2.18 16.59 9.86
CA LYS A 140 2.15 17.14 8.51
C LYS A 140 3.24 18.18 8.33
N GLU A 141 3.38 19.13 9.25
CA GLU A 141 4.44 20.14 9.23
C GLU A 141 5.83 19.48 9.23
N TYR A 142 6.03 18.44 10.04
CA TYR A 142 7.26 17.67 10.04
C TYR A 142 7.53 17.03 8.68
N PHE A 143 6.54 16.38 8.07
CA PHE A 143 6.68 15.77 6.75
C PHE A 143 6.85 16.82 5.65
N ASP A 144 6.13 17.95 5.69
CA ASP A 144 6.26 19.04 4.75
C ASP A 144 7.67 19.68 4.83
N ASN A 145 8.23 19.76 6.01
CA ASN A 145 9.62 20.20 6.22
C ASN A 145 10.66 19.14 5.80
N GLN A 146 10.31 17.85 5.85
CA GLN A 146 11.13 16.75 5.30
C GLN A 146 11.08 16.70 3.77
N ASN A 147 10.10 17.36 3.12
CA ASN A 147 9.98 17.45 1.66
C ASN A 147 11.19 18.05 0.96
N LYS A 148 12.02 18.77 1.69
CA LYS A 148 13.32 19.27 1.20
C LYS A 148 14.42 18.22 1.20
N ARG A 149 14.20 17.03 1.75
CA ARG A 149 15.18 15.96 1.81
C ARG A 149 14.84 14.88 0.79
N SER A 150 15.81 14.50 -0.02
CA SER A 150 15.68 13.35 -0.92
C SER A 150 15.51 12.08 -0.10
N LEU A 151 14.60 11.20 -0.55
CA LEU A 151 14.47 9.85 -0.01
C LEU A 151 15.72 9.05 -0.38
N LYS A 152 16.29 8.33 0.57
CA LYS A 152 17.41 7.44 0.30
C LYS A 152 16.98 6.20 -0.48
N LYS A 153 15.73 5.79 -0.35
CA LYS A 153 15.18 4.55 -0.91
C LYS A 153 13.67 4.63 -1.04
N ILE A 154 13.14 3.96 -2.05
CA ILE A 154 11.72 3.73 -2.25
C ILE A 154 11.50 2.23 -2.17
N ASP A 155 10.82 1.76 -1.12
CA ASP A 155 10.66 0.32 -0.87
C ASP A 155 9.42 -0.27 -1.53
N LYS A 156 8.37 0.53 -1.75
CA LYS A 156 7.12 0.11 -2.40
C LYS A 156 6.70 1.08 -3.48
N PHE A 157 6.25 0.55 -4.60
CA PHE A 157 5.90 1.35 -5.77
C PHE A 157 4.63 0.83 -6.47
N ILE A 158 3.75 1.72 -6.87
CA ILE A 158 2.52 1.39 -7.60
C ILE A 158 2.57 2.01 -8.99
N PHE A 159 2.28 1.21 -10.01
CA PHE A 159 2.03 1.65 -11.37
C PHE A 159 0.53 1.66 -11.62
N LEU A 160 -0.03 2.82 -11.95
CA LEU A 160 -1.43 3.01 -12.30
C LEU A 160 -1.58 3.19 -13.80
N GLY A 161 -2.09 2.17 -14.46
CA GLY A 161 -2.17 2.07 -15.91
C GLY A 161 -0.86 1.61 -16.53
N THR A 162 -0.95 0.61 -17.38
CA THR A 162 0.20 0.08 -18.10
C THR A 162 0.42 0.81 -19.42
N LEU A 163 -0.66 1.13 -20.16
CA LEU A 163 -0.59 1.42 -21.58
C LEU A 163 0.30 0.37 -22.28
N LEU A 164 1.35 0.79 -23.01
CA LEU A 164 2.35 -0.15 -23.55
C LEU A 164 3.45 -0.54 -22.55
N GLY A 165 3.40 -0.04 -21.31
CA GLY A 165 4.27 -0.45 -20.21
C GLY A 165 5.75 -0.08 -20.31
N ARG A 166 6.20 0.61 -21.36
CA ARG A 166 7.64 0.87 -21.60
C ARG A 166 8.35 1.72 -20.56
N HIS A 167 7.60 2.48 -19.78
CA HIS A 167 8.10 3.23 -18.61
C HIS A 167 8.38 2.31 -17.40
N ILE A 168 7.64 1.21 -17.27
CA ILE A 168 7.65 0.33 -16.08
C ILE A 168 9.04 -0.24 -15.79
N PRO A 169 9.73 -0.95 -16.72
CA PRO A 169 11.06 -1.49 -16.43
C PRO A 169 12.10 -0.40 -16.15
N LYS A 170 11.98 0.75 -16.82
CA LYS A 170 12.90 1.89 -16.61
C LYS A 170 12.74 2.48 -15.21
N ILE A 171 11.50 2.68 -14.76
CA ILE A 171 11.20 3.15 -13.42
C ILE A 171 11.61 2.09 -12.39
N ALA A 172 11.28 0.82 -12.61
CA ALA A 172 11.64 -0.26 -11.72
C ALA A 172 13.16 -0.35 -11.52
N LYS A 173 13.95 -0.23 -12.59
CA LYS A 173 15.42 -0.18 -12.53
C LYS A 173 15.92 1.05 -11.75
N LYS A 174 15.29 2.22 -11.94
CA LYS A 174 15.65 3.47 -11.24
C LYS A 174 15.36 3.39 -9.75
N VAL A 175 14.20 2.85 -9.39
CA VAL A 175 13.69 2.82 -8.01
C VAL A 175 14.24 1.65 -7.22
N ASN A 176 14.35 0.49 -7.85
CA ASN A 176 14.76 -0.78 -7.23
C ASN A 176 13.98 -1.09 -5.94
N ALA A 177 12.65 -1.00 -6.03
CA ALA A 177 11.77 -1.25 -4.89
C ALA A 177 11.71 -2.75 -4.54
N LYS A 178 11.34 -3.06 -3.31
CA LYS A 178 11.16 -4.43 -2.83
C LYS A 178 9.84 -5.05 -3.29
N ALA A 179 8.81 -4.22 -3.49
CA ALA A 179 7.52 -4.65 -3.98
C ALA A 179 6.93 -3.65 -4.98
N TYR A 180 6.31 -4.19 -6.01
CA TYR A 180 5.61 -3.44 -7.04
C TYR A 180 4.17 -3.91 -7.13
N LEU A 181 3.24 -2.97 -7.34
CA LEU A 181 1.86 -3.25 -7.70
C LEU A 181 1.57 -2.61 -9.05
N ILE A 182 1.16 -3.42 -10.02
CA ILE A 182 0.80 -2.98 -11.37
C ILE A 182 -0.71 -3.09 -11.50
N LEU A 183 -1.38 -1.96 -11.59
CA LEU A 183 -2.83 -1.86 -11.75
C LEU A 183 -3.17 -1.39 -13.15
N GLU A 184 -3.92 -2.22 -13.90
CA GLU A 184 -4.47 -1.85 -15.20
C GLU A 184 -5.98 -2.07 -15.18
N LYS A 185 -6.73 -1.13 -15.73
CA LYS A 185 -8.20 -1.21 -15.76
C LYS A 185 -8.71 -2.09 -16.89
N ASN A 186 -7.95 -2.19 -17.98
CA ASN A 186 -8.41 -2.78 -19.22
C ASN A 186 -7.51 -3.95 -19.62
N LEU A 187 -8.11 -5.15 -19.69
CA LEU A 187 -7.41 -6.37 -20.06
C LEU A 187 -6.82 -6.31 -21.46
N GLU A 188 -7.49 -5.64 -22.40
CA GLU A 188 -7.02 -5.51 -23.78
C GLU A 188 -5.76 -4.60 -23.85
N ILE A 189 -5.75 -3.49 -23.10
CA ILE A 189 -4.55 -2.64 -22.98
C ILE A 189 -3.42 -3.38 -22.30
N PHE A 190 -3.71 -4.13 -21.22
CA PHE A 190 -2.69 -4.96 -20.58
C PHE A 190 -2.11 -5.99 -21.55
N ARG A 191 -2.98 -6.67 -22.32
CA ARG A 191 -2.55 -7.61 -23.37
C ARG A 191 -1.61 -6.95 -24.38
N LEU A 192 -1.91 -5.74 -24.85
CA LEU A 192 -1.05 -5.00 -25.76
C LEU A 192 0.32 -4.68 -25.15
N SER A 193 0.39 -4.43 -23.84
CA SER A 193 1.66 -4.19 -23.17
C SER A 193 2.58 -5.42 -23.16
N LEU A 194 2.02 -6.63 -23.20
CA LEU A 194 2.79 -7.87 -23.23
C LEU A 194 3.58 -8.06 -24.53
N PHE A 195 3.23 -7.35 -25.61
CA PHE A 195 4.01 -7.34 -26.85
C PHE A 195 5.23 -6.44 -26.76
N THR A 196 5.24 -5.44 -25.90
CA THR A 196 6.19 -4.32 -25.93
C THR A 196 7.14 -4.28 -24.74
N VAL A 197 6.82 -5.00 -23.67
CA VAL A 197 7.58 -5.00 -22.40
C VAL A 197 7.81 -6.43 -21.93
N ASP A 198 9.03 -6.70 -21.51
CA ASP A 198 9.36 -7.92 -20.78
C ASP A 198 9.08 -7.75 -19.28
N TYR A 199 8.00 -8.36 -18.82
CA TYR A 199 7.61 -8.32 -17.42
C TYR A 199 8.37 -9.32 -16.53
N THR A 200 9.12 -10.25 -17.09
CA THR A 200 9.90 -11.23 -16.31
C THR A 200 10.95 -10.55 -15.42
N VAL A 201 11.41 -9.38 -15.82
CA VAL A 201 12.37 -8.57 -15.03
C VAL A 201 11.79 -8.07 -13.71
N LEU A 202 10.46 -7.96 -13.61
CA LEU A 202 9.77 -7.53 -12.40
C LEU A 202 9.54 -8.68 -11.42
N ALA A 203 9.50 -9.93 -11.90
CA ALA A 203 9.24 -11.12 -11.07
C ALA A 203 10.24 -11.26 -9.92
N ARG A 204 11.48 -10.88 -10.17
CA ARG A 204 12.56 -10.95 -9.17
C ARG A 204 12.39 -9.96 -8.02
N ASN A 205 11.52 -8.97 -8.17
CA ASN A 205 11.32 -7.87 -7.25
C ASN A 205 9.92 -7.86 -6.62
N GLY A 206 9.27 -9.04 -6.49
CA GLY A 206 7.97 -9.13 -5.82
C GLY A 206 6.86 -8.32 -6.47
N ALA A 207 6.73 -8.39 -7.81
CA ALA A 207 5.67 -7.71 -8.54
C ALA A 207 4.33 -8.42 -8.36
N ILE A 208 3.27 -7.65 -8.16
CA ILE A 208 1.88 -8.11 -8.11
C ILE A 208 1.14 -7.42 -9.24
N PHE A 209 0.45 -8.20 -10.07
CA PHE A 209 -0.35 -7.68 -11.17
C PHE A 209 -1.82 -7.73 -10.80
N SER A 210 -2.55 -6.69 -11.14
CA SER A 210 -4.01 -6.69 -11.05
C SER A 210 -4.62 -6.01 -12.26
N VAL A 211 -5.35 -6.77 -13.05
CA VAL A 211 -6.11 -6.27 -14.20
C VAL A 211 -7.57 -6.19 -13.82
N MET A 212 -8.08 -5.00 -13.80
CA MET A 212 -9.25 -4.58 -13.06
C MET A 212 -10.57 -4.67 -13.80
N GLU A 213 -10.94 -5.81 -14.27
CA GLU A 213 -12.34 -6.03 -14.61
C GLU A 213 -13.16 -6.54 -13.42
N ASP A 214 -12.49 -7.04 -12.39
CA ASP A 214 -13.09 -7.55 -11.16
C ASP A 214 -12.57 -6.81 -9.92
N SER A 215 -13.45 -6.08 -9.27
CA SER A 215 -13.15 -5.31 -8.06
C SER A 215 -12.68 -6.18 -6.89
N LYS A 216 -13.14 -7.44 -6.81
CA LYS A 216 -12.76 -8.35 -5.74
C LYS A 216 -11.29 -8.77 -5.88
N THR A 217 -10.89 -9.23 -7.07
CA THR A 217 -9.50 -9.63 -7.37
C THR A 217 -8.53 -8.46 -7.15
N GLN A 218 -8.95 -7.26 -7.50
CA GLN A 218 -8.17 -6.07 -7.25
C GLN A 218 -7.95 -5.79 -5.77
N ASN A 219 -9.01 -5.89 -4.97
CA ASN A 219 -8.91 -5.69 -3.53
C ASN A 219 -7.97 -6.71 -2.88
N GLU A 220 -8.03 -7.96 -3.32
CA GLU A 220 -7.12 -9.01 -2.90
C GLU A 220 -5.66 -8.65 -3.26
N SER A 221 -5.39 -8.24 -4.50
CA SER A 221 -4.04 -7.85 -4.94
C SER A 221 -3.49 -6.64 -4.19
N ILE A 222 -4.32 -5.63 -3.93
CA ILE A 222 -3.94 -4.48 -3.11
C ILE A 222 -3.62 -4.93 -1.68
N PHE A 223 -4.46 -5.80 -1.10
CA PHE A 223 -4.23 -6.34 0.23
C PHE A 223 -2.90 -7.10 0.31
N ASP A 224 -2.64 -7.99 -0.64
CA ASP A 224 -1.41 -8.77 -0.70
C ASP A 224 -0.18 -7.85 -0.81
N PHE A 225 -0.24 -6.85 -1.67
CA PHE A 225 0.82 -5.84 -1.79
C PHE A 225 1.05 -5.08 -0.47
N LEU A 226 -0.02 -4.73 0.25
CA LEU A 226 0.10 -4.04 1.54
C LEU A 226 0.64 -4.97 2.64
N CYS A 227 0.37 -6.28 2.54
CA CYS A 227 0.90 -7.27 3.47
C CYS A 227 2.39 -7.54 3.32
N VAL A 228 2.96 -7.31 2.12
CA VAL A 228 4.42 -7.39 1.92
C VAL A 228 5.09 -6.28 2.71
N GLU A 229 6.00 -6.63 3.62
CA GLU A 229 6.79 -5.68 4.41
C GLU A 229 6.00 -4.43 4.86
N LYS A 230 4.97 -4.62 5.67
CA LYS A 230 4.00 -3.58 6.14
C LYS A 230 4.66 -2.30 6.68
N ILE A 231 5.87 -2.41 7.21
CA ILE A 231 6.62 -1.27 7.76
C ILE A 231 6.86 -0.16 6.72
N TYR A 232 6.86 -0.50 5.43
CA TYR A 232 7.07 0.47 4.35
C TYR A 232 5.76 1.06 3.79
N ASN A 233 4.61 0.71 4.35
CA ASN A 233 3.32 1.25 3.89
C ASN A 233 3.14 2.75 4.18
N TYR A 234 3.98 3.33 5.04
CA TYR A 234 3.92 4.77 5.35
C TYR A 234 4.30 5.65 4.15
N LEU A 235 5.07 5.12 3.21
CA LEU A 235 5.48 5.82 2.00
C LEU A 235 5.47 4.86 0.81
N ILE A 236 4.39 4.87 0.04
CA ILE A 236 4.27 4.16 -1.24
C ILE A 236 4.32 5.21 -2.35
N LYS A 237 5.26 5.09 -3.27
CA LYS A 237 5.36 5.96 -4.44
C LYS A 237 4.45 5.45 -5.55
N ILE A 238 3.95 6.37 -6.36
CA ILE A 238 2.99 6.08 -7.41
C ILE A 238 3.44 6.74 -8.71
N SER A 239 3.35 6.02 -9.80
CA SER A 239 3.41 6.55 -11.16
C SER A 239 2.08 6.28 -11.86
N SER A 240 1.60 7.25 -12.61
CA SER A 240 0.28 7.21 -13.20
C SER A 240 0.33 7.65 -14.65
N THR A 241 -0.29 6.86 -15.53
CA THR A 241 -0.46 7.24 -16.94
C THR A 241 -1.54 8.30 -17.16
N ASN A 242 -2.26 8.71 -16.11
CA ASN A 242 -3.34 9.70 -16.15
C ASN A 242 -4.54 9.35 -17.07
N VAL A 243 -4.65 8.10 -17.47
CA VAL A 243 -5.77 7.62 -18.28
C VAL A 243 -6.80 6.96 -17.36
N ASN A 244 -7.91 7.66 -17.04
CA ASN A 244 -9.03 7.19 -16.21
C ASN A 244 -8.67 6.73 -14.78
N ILE A 245 -7.90 7.51 -14.05
CA ILE A 245 -7.22 7.08 -12.83
C ILE A 245 -7.89 7.53 -11.53
N SER A 246 -8.75 8.54 -11.54
CA SER A 246 -9.35 9.07 -10.31
C SER A 246 -10.02 7.98 -9.47
N SER A 247 -10.79 7.09 -10.11
CA SER A 247 -11.43 5.97 -9.41
C SER A 247 -10.44 4.95 -8.81
N TYR A 248 -9.25 4.82 -9.39
CA TYR A 248 -8.19 3.96 -8.84
C TYR A 248 -7.58 4.54 -7.59
N ILE A 249 -7.30 5.84 -7.62
CA ILE A 249 -6.76 6.55 -6.45
C ILE A 249 -7.73 6.41 -5.29
N ASP A 250 -8.99 6.74 -5.52
CA ASP A 250 -10.03 6.66 -4.50
C ASP A 250 -10.16 5.26 -3.91
N MET A 251 -10.07 4.24 -4.75
CA MET A 251 -10.16 2.86 -4.32
C MET A 251 -8.93 2.40 -3.54
N ILE A 252 -7.72 2.71 -3.98
CA ILE A 252 -6.50 2.41 -3.23
C ILE A 252 -6.58 3.03 -1.85
N LEU A 253 -6.98 4.29 -1.79
CA LEU A 253 -7.08 5.03 -0.54
C LEU A 253 -8.19 4.45 0.34
N THR A 254 -9.33 4.08 -0.23
CA THR A 254 -10.41 3.40 0.50
C THR A 254 -9.93 2.08 1.08
N ASN A 255 -9.24 1.26 0.30
CA ASN A 255 -8.71 0.00 0.76
C ASN A 255 -7.63 0.17 1.84
N LEU A 256 -6.74 1.13 1.67
CA LEU A 256 -5.76 1.48 2.71
C LEU A 256 -6.44 1.90 4.02
N SER A 257 -7.57 2.60 3.94
CA SER A 257 -8.31 3.03 5.12
C SER A 257 -9.14 1.93 5.77
N LEU A 258 -9.63 0.96 4.98
CA LEU A 258 -10.51 -0.12 5.44
C LEU A 258 -9.75 -1.33 5.98
N LEU A 259 -8.62 -1.68 5.37
CA LEU A 259 -7.98 -2.98 5.59
C LEU A 259 -7.25 -3.11 6.92
N GLU A 260 -6.65 -2.06 7.41
CA GLU A 260 -6.08 -2.04 8.76
C GLU A 260 -5.73 -0.58 9.14
N PRO A 261 -6.38 -0.02 10.16
CA PRO A 261 -6.01 1.31 10.64
C PRO A 261 -4.51 1.45 10.93
N THR A 262 -3.86 0.32 11.17
CA THR A 262 -2.44 0.23 11.49
C THR A 262 -1.51 0.15 10.30
N ALA A 263 -2.00 -0.22 9.11
CA ALA A 263 -1.17 -0.25 7.91
C ALA A 263 -0.95 1.16 7.33
N TYR A 264 -1.91 2.03 7.51
CA TYR A 264 -1.90 3.40 7.00
C TYR A 264 -1.89 4.45 8.10
N ASP A 265 -2.61 4.23 9.21
CA ASP A 265 -2.80 5.20 10.30
C ASP A 265 -1.62 5.18 11.29
N TYR A 266 -0.42 5.48 10.75
CA TYR A 266 0.79 5.61 11.55
C TYR A 266 0.63 6.68 12.63
N ASN A 267 -0.07 7.76 12.30
CA ASN A 267 -0.33 8.88 13.20
C ASN A 267 -1.22 8.47 14.37
N ARG A 268 -2.27 7.67 14.12
CA ARG A 268 -3.15 7.16 15.17
C ARG A 268 -2.42 6.22 16.12
N ARG A 269 -1.55 5.34 15.62
CA ARG A 269 -0.70 4.48 16.46
C ARG A 269 0.25 5.30 17.31
N LEU A 270 0.91 6.27 16.70
CA LEU A 270 1.85 7.14 17.40
C LEU A 270 1.13 7.99 18.44
N TYR A 271 -0.03 8.57 18.12
CA TYR A 271 -0.88 9.28 19.06
C TYR A 271 -1.31 8.37 20.23
N SER A 272 -1.80 7.19 19.94
CA SER A 272 -2.20 6.22 20.96
C SER A 272 -1.03 5.81 21.85
N SER A 273 0.17 5.63 21.26
CA SER A 273 1.37 5.29 22.01
C SER A 273 1.86 6.46 22.88
N LEU A 274 1.86 7.68 22.35
CA LEU A 274 2.21 8.89 23.09
C LEU A 274 1.24 9.15 24.23
N ASN A 275 -0.07 9.02 23.96
CA ASN A 275 -1.09 9.23 24.98
C ASN A 275 -0.96 8.19 26.14
N ARG A 276 -0.75 6.92 25.80
CA ARG A 276 -0.48 5.89 26.81
C ARG A 276 0.80 6.20 27.60
N THR A 277 1.85 6.61 26.94
CA THR A 277 3.12 6.95 27.59
C THR A 277 2.97 8.15 28.52
N THR A 278 2.29 9.21 28.08
CA THR A 278 2.02 10.40 28.91
C THR A 278 1.14 10.08 30.11
N GLN A 279 0.12 9.25 29.93
CA GLN A 279 -0.71 8.79 31.06
C GLN A 279 0.11 8.00 32.08
N VAL A 280 1.00 7.11 31.62
CA VAL A 280 1.87 6.34 32.51
C VAL A 280 2.85 7.27 33.24
N LEU A 281 3.44 8.25 32.55
CA LEU A 281 4.35 9.23 33.14
C LEU A 281 3.67 10.14 34.16
N GLY A 282 2.42 10.56 33.89
CA GLY A 282 1.62 11.41 34.77
C GLY A 282 1.21 10.74 36.09
N ASN A 283 1.17 9.42 36.14
CA ASN A 283 0.70 8.65 37.29
C ASN A 283 1.77 8.23 38.29
N GLN A 284 2.98 8.78 38.21
CA GLN A 284 4.11 8.51 39.14
C GLN A 284 4.53 7.03 39.24
N TYR A 285 4.22 6.21 38.27
CA TYR A 285 4.69 4.82 38.22
C TYR A 285 6.19 4.74 38.02
N LYS A 286 6.86 3.83 38.70
CA LYS A 286 8.27 3.51 38.43
C LYS A 286 8.37 2.86 37.05
N ILE A 287 9.03 3.54 36.13
CA ILE A 287 9.28 3.02 34.80
C ILE A 287 10.59 2.21 34.80
N ILE A 288 10.47 0.94 34.44
CA ILE A 288 11.60 0.04 34.30
C ILE A 288 12.01 0.00 32.83
N LEU A 289 13.15 0.53 32.50
CA LEU A 289 13.72 0.46 31.15
C LEU A 289 14.54 -0.83 31.01
N PHE A 290 13.90 -1.88 30.50
CA PHE A 290 14.52 -3.21 30.31
C PHE A 290 15.85 -3.15 29.53
N ASN A 291 16.02 -2.19 28.63
CA ASN A 291 17.24 -2.02 27.84
C ASN A 291 18.46 -1.58 28.69
N LYS A 292 18.23 -0.94 29.83
CA LYS A 292 19.30 -0.51 30.76
C LYS A 292 19.57 -1.54 31.83
N LEU A 293 18.70 -2.55 32.01
CA LEU A 293 18.81 -3.56 33.04
C LEU A 293 19.81 -4.67 32.72
N ARG A 294 20.47 -4.65 31.55
CA ARG A 294 21.30 -5.75 31.06
C ARG A 294 22.53 -6.09 31.92
N ARG A 295 22.95 -5.27 32.88
CA ARG A 295 24.19 -5.50 33.57
C ARG A 295 24.16 -5.70 35.10
N ASN A 296 23.14 -5.24 35.83
CA ASN A 296 23.16 -5.32 37.32
C ASN A 296 21.78 -5.36 38.00
N CYS A 297 20.77 -5.91 37.40
CA CYS A 297 19.49 -5.98 38.10
C CYS A 297 19.29 -7.33 38.80
N ASN A 298 19.64 -7.38 40.05
CA ASN A 298 19.29 -8.49 40.94
C ASN A 298 17.81 -8.49 41.34
N TYR A 299 17.06 -7.45 40.95
CA TYR A 299 15.66 -7.25 41.33
C TYR A 299 14.72 -8.39 40.96
N PHE A 300 15.01 -9.10 39.84
CA PHE A 300 14.22 -10.23 39.38
C PHE A 300 14.87 -11.60 39.70
N LYS A 301 16.00 -11.63 40.40
CA LYS A 301 16.70 -12.91 40.64
C LYS A 301 16.12 -13.69 41.81
N ASP A 302 15.48 -13.00 42.74
CA ASP A 302 15.10 -13.58 44.03
C ASP A 302 13.64 -14.07 44.08
N LYS A 303 12.85 -13.77 43.05
CA LYS A 303 11.45 -14.19 42.99
C LYS A 303 11.05 -14.64 41.59
N PRO A 304 10.30 -15.73 41.46
CA PRO A 304 9.77 -16.17 40.17
C PRO A 304 8.74 -15.17 39.62
N ILE A 305 8.59 -15.15 38.32
CA ILE A 305 7.60 -14.32 37.63
C ILE A 305 6.30 -15.09 37.47
N LEU A 306 5.20 -14.53 37.98
CA LEU A 306 3.85 -15.03 37.76
C LEU A 306 3.17 -14.13 36.69
N TYR A 307 2.95 -14.70 35.51
CA TYR A 307 2.22 -14.00 34.43
C TYR A 307 0.74 -14.33 34.54
N ILE A 308 -0.08 -13.27 34.67
CA ILE A 308 -1.53 -13.41 34.83
C ILE A 308 -2.23 -12.75 33.64
N ALA A 309 -2.98 -13.54 32.89
CA ALA A 309 -3.81 -13.09 31.78
C ALA A 309 -5.29 -13.06 32.18
N ALA A 310 -6.09 -12.30 31.42
CA ALA A 310 -7.53 -12.28 31.61
C ALA A 310 -8.15 -13.59 31.08
N GLY A 311 -8.72 -14.39 31.97
CA GLY A 311 -9.40 -15.63 31.63
C GLY A 311 -10.34 -16.05 32.75
N PRO A 312 -11.27 -17.00 32.52
CA PRO A 312 -12.21 -17.48 33.54
C PRO A 312 -11.50 -18.02 34.79
N SER A 313 -10.38 -18.72 34.63
CA SER A 313 -9.58 -19.25 35.73
C SER A 313 -9.00 -18.17 36.66
N LEU A 314 -8.95 -16.90 36.26
CA LEU A 314 -8.50 -15.83 37.14
C LEU A 314 -9.43 -15.66 38.31
N ASP A 315 -10.75 -15.76 38.10
CA ASP A 315 -11.76 -15.57 39.16
C ASP A 315 -11.66 -16.67 40.21
N GLU A 316 -11.39 -17.89 39.79
CA GLU A 316 -11.24 -19.05 40.64
C GLU A 316 -9.97 -19.01 41.51
N ASN A 317 -8.95 -18.27 41.06
CA ASN A 317 -7.63 -18.24 41.70
C ASN A 317 -7.28 -16.89 42.36
N LEU A 318 -8.22 -15.94 42.46
CA LEU A 318 -7.95 -14.61 43.01
C LEU A 318 -7.45 -14.70 44.47
N GLU A 319 -8.07 -15.53 45.33
CA GLU A 319 -7.67 -15.68 46.70
C GLU A 319 -6.27 -16.29 46.82
N TRP A 320 -5.97 -17.32 46.04
CA TRP A 320 -4.62 -17.90 45.99
C TRP A 320 -3.58 -16.87 45.58
N ILE A 321 -3.89 -16.06 44.57
CA ILE A 321 -2.97 -14.99 44.09
C ILE A 321 -2.77 -13.98 45.23
N LYS A 322 -3.80 -13.57 45.91
CA LYS A 322 -3.74 -12.64 47.04
C LYS A 322 -2.84 -13.16 48.17
N GLU A 323 -3.01 -14.39 48.57
CA GLU A 323 -2.22 -15.03 49.63
C GLU A 323 -0.75 -15.22 49.23
N ASN A 324 -0.46 -15.42 47.95
CA ASN A 324 0.88 -15.75 47.49
C ASN A 324 1.58 -14.59 46.77
N GLN A 325 0.96 -13.42 46.63
CA GLN A 325 1.51 -12.30 45.85
C GLN A 325 2.92 -11.87 46.24
N SER A 326 3.27 -11.99 47.53
CA SER A 326 4.58 -11.64 48.04
C SER A 326 5.72 -12.55 47.55
N LYS A 327 5.38 -13.75 47.05
CA LYS A 327 6.35 -14.75 46.55
C LYS A 327 6.75 -14.56 45.12
N PHE A 328 6.01 -13.72 44.36
CA PHE A 328 6.18 -13.58 42.92
C PHE A 328 6.37 -12.12 42.52
N PHE A 329 6.98 -11.94 41.34
CA PHE A 329 6.75 -10.75 40.52
C PHE A 329 5.54 -10.97 39.64
N ILE A 330 4.47 -10.25 39.90
CA ILE A 330 3.25 -10.39 39.10
C ILE A 330 3.35 -9.50 37.89
N VAL A 331 3.26 -10.12 36.70
CA VAL A 331 3.19 -9.45 35.40
C VAL A 331 1.79 -9.69 34.83
N THR A 332 1.09 -8.62 34.50
CA THR A 332 -0.27 -8.72 34.00
C THR A 332 -0.58 -7.70 32.91
N ILE A 333 -1.68 -7.89 32.16
CA ILE A 333 -2.20 -6.95 31.17
C ILE A 333 -3.22 -5.99 31.80
N GLY A 334 -3.44 -4.82 31.15
CA GLY A 334 -4.19 -3.71 31.74
C GLY A 334 -5.56 -4.06 32.33
N ALA A 335 -6.37 -4.89 31.65
CA ALA A 335 -7.69 -5.30 32.16
C ALA A 335 -7.60 -6.14 33.44
N THR A 336 -6.64 -7.04 33.51
CA THR A 336 -6.38 -7.90 34.66
C THR A 336 -5.79 -7.12 35.83
N TYR A 337 -4.95 -6.10 35.55
CA TYR A 337 -4.37 -5.24 36.57
C TYR A 337 -5.43 -4.56 37.43
N LYS A 338 -6.46 -3.97 36.78
CA LYS A 338 -7.57 -3.33 37.46
C LYS A 338 -8.26 -4.31 38.43
N LYS A 339 -8.56 -5.50 37.92
CA LYS A 339 -9.25 -6.55 38.73
C LYS A 339 -8.42 -7.01 39.93
N LEU A 340 -7.10 -7.17 39.73
CA LEU A 340 -6.20 -7.56 40.82
C LEU A 340 -6.09 -6.45 41.88
N THR A 341 -6.03 -5.17 41.50
CA THR A 341 -5.90 -4.05 42.45
C THR A 341 -7.20 -3.76 43.19
N GLU A 342 -8.36 -4.08 42.65
CA GLU A 342 -9.65 -3.96 43.33
C GLU A 342 -9.90 -5.09 44.33
N ASN A 343 -9.18 -6.20 44.22
CA ASN A 343 -9.31 -7.38 45.07
C ASN A 343 -8.06 -7.66 45.95
N SER A 344 -7.06 -6.75 45.93
CA SER A 344 -5.80 -6.88 46.68
C SER A 344 -5.93 -6.39 48.13
#